data_840a6fb3cbb88a5b9fefdee36af040e6
#
_entry.id   840a6fb3cbb88a5b9fefdee36af040e6
#
_cell.length_a   1.000
_cell.length_b   1.000
_cell.length_c   1.000
_cell.angle_alpha   90.00
_cell.angle_beta   90.00
_cell.angle_gamma   90.00
#
_symmetry.space_group_name_H-M   'P 1'
#
loop_
_entity.id
_entity.type
_entity.pdbx_description
1 polymer ?
#
loop_
_entity_poly.entity_id
_entity_poly.type
_entity_poly.pdbx_seq_one_letter_code
_entity_poly.pdbx_strand_id
1 'polypeptide(L)'
;MSKNIFLFSGQGSQYVGMAKELCEKYDAANAVFDTAEKVLGYDLRAVTFDGPDTELNKTVNSQPAIMACSLAAFEAAKAEGITFDGVAGHSLGEYAAMVAAGVVTIEDGFKLIKARAAAMQKAAEANSGSMYAIIGLPAEEVEKICEETEGYVVPVNYNSAVQTVIAGDTAACEAAAAKFAEMKKKAIKLNVASAFHSKLM
;
A
#
# COMPACT_ATOMS: atom_id res chain seq x y z
N MET A 1 -20.06 13.97 -19.68
CA MET A 1 -18.98 14.74 -19.03
C MET A 1 -17.95 13.75 -18.51
N SER A 2 -16.68 13.99 -18.76
CA SER A 2 -15.59 13.20 -18.16
C SER A 2 -15.57 13.45 -16.64
N LYS A 3 -15.27 12.39 -15.86
CA LYS A 3 -15.11 12.49 -14.41
C LYS A 3 -13.65 12.36 -14.05
N ASN A 4 -13.20 13.15 -13.10
CA ASN A 4 -11.86 13.07 -12.54
C ASN A 4 -11.90 12.25 -11.25
N ILE A 5 -11.14 11.17 -11.18
CA ILE A 5 -11.01 10.34 -9.99
C ILE A 5 -9.57 10.34 -9.52
N PHE A 6 -9.32 10.67 -8.26
CA PHE A 6 -8.01 10.49 -7.66
C PHE A 6 -7.85 9.08 -7.11
N LEU A 7 -6.74 8.45 -7.49
CA LEU A 7 -6.39 7.11 -7.03
C LEU A 7 -5.14 7.20 -6.14
N PHE A 8 -5.26 6.69 -4.91
CA PHE A 8 -4.17 6.69 -3.95
C PHE A 8 -3.52 5.30 -3.86
N SER A 9 -2.20 5.28 -4.06
CA SER A 9 -1.42 4.05 -4.13
C SER A 9 -1.28 3.35 -2.77
N GLY A 10 -1.01 2.04 -2.84
CA GLY A 10 -0.71 1.18 -1.69
C GLY A 10 0.78 0.96 -1.46
N GLN A 11 1.09 0.10 -0.50
CA GLN A 11 2.45 -0.31 -0.17
C GLN A 11 3.13 -0.98 -1.37
N GLY A 12 4.41 -0.65 -1.59
CA GLY A 12 5.19 -1.06 -2.76
C GLY A 12 5.38 0.05 -3.79
N SER A 13 4.72 1.22 -3.61
CA SER A 13 4.90 2.40 -4.47
C SER A 13 5.96 3.38 -3.96
N GLN A 14 6.52 3.15 -2.76
CA GLN A 14 7.52 4.04 -2.15
C GLN A 14 8.88 3.96 -2.83
N TYR A 15 9.58 5.08 -2.86
CA TYR A 15 10.99 5.20 -3.24
C TYR A 15 11.61 6.41 -2.52
N VAL A 16 12.90 6.34 -2.25
CA VAL A 16 13.63 7.44 -1.61
C VAL A 16 13.62 8.67 -2.50
N GLY A 17 13.29 9.83 -1.92
CA GLY A 17 13.14 11.11 -2.63
C GLY A 17 11.71 11.42 -3.07
N MET A 18 10.73 10.50 -2.91
CA MET A 18 9.33 10.78 -3.28
C MET A 18 8.78 11.98 -2.52
N ALA A 19 8.01 12.84 -3.20
CA ALA A 19 7.42 14.08 -2.73
C ALA A 19 8.40 15.22 -2.38
N LYS A 20 9.73 15.05 -2.44
CA LYS A 20 10.70 16.08 -2.08
C LYS A 20 10.48 17.34 -2.92
N GLU A 21 10.43 17.22 -4.25
CA GLU A 21 10.20 18.34 -5.17
C GLU A 21 8.82 19.01 -4.95
N LEU A 22 7.79 18.25 -4.59
CA LEU A 22 6.47 18.79 -4.27
C LEU A 22 6.52 19.67 -3.02
N CYS A 23 7.24 19.23 -1.98
CA CYS A 23 7.40 20.00 -0.74
C CYS A 23 8.25 21.27 -0.96
N GLU A 24 9.22 21.24 -1.86
CA GLU A 24 10.01 22.41 -2.23
C GLU A 24 9.18 23.45 -3.02
N LYS A 25 8.21 23.00 -3.81
CA LYS A 25 7.41 23.86 -4.70
C LYS A 25 6.11 24.37 -4.06
N TYR A 26 5.49 23.57 -3.18
CA TYR A 26 4.15 23.85 -2.65
C TYR A 26 4.14 23.84 -1.12
N ASP A 27 3.88 24.99 -0.50
CA ASP A 27 3.73 25.11 0.96
C ASP A 27 2.65 24.16 1.50
N ALA A 28 1.55 23.96 0.76
CA ALA A 28 0.48 23.05 1.14
C ALA A 28 0.95 21.58 1.21
N ALA A 29 1.83 21.16 0.29
CA ALA A 29 2.44 19.82 0.33
C ALA A 29 3.40 19.69 1.52
N ASN A 30 4.18 20.75 1.81
CA ASN A 30 5.09 20.78 2.95
C ASN A 30 4.34 20.70 4.28
N ALA A 31 3.20 21.39 4.42
CA ALA A 31 2.35 21.36 5.62
C ALA A 31 1.78 19.96 5.94
N VAL A 32 1.60 19.11 4.92
CA VAL A 32 1.22 17.70 5.13
C VAL A 32 2.29 16.95 5.91
N PHE A 33 3.57 17.12 5.54
CA PHE A 33 4.69 16.50 6.24
C PHE A 33 4.86 17.06 7.65
N ASP A 34 4.67 18.38 7.86
CA ASP A 34 4.70 18.99 9.20
C ASP A 34 3.66 18.34 10.13
N THR A 35 2.43 18.12 9.61
CA THR A 35 1.37 17.46 10.37
C THR A 35 1.71 15.98 10.63
N ALA A 36 2.26 15.29 9.64
CA ALA A 36 2.69 13.90 9.78
C ALA A 36 3.73 13.75 10.89
N GLU A 37 4.80 14.52 10.86
CA GLU A 37 5.90 14.47 11.82
C GLU A 37 5.45 14.80 13.25
N LYS A 38 4.57 15.78 13.40
CA LYS A 38 3.95 16.10 14.69
C LYS A 38 3.18 14.93 15.29
N VAL A 39 2.40 14.19 14.47
CA VAL A 39 1.60 13.05 14.92
C VAL A 39 2.46 11.81 15.14
N LEU A 40 3.40 11.56 14.24
CA LEU A 40 4.25 10.37 14.27
C LEU A 40 5.29 10.46 15.39
N GLY A 41 5.83 11.65 15.62
CA GLY A 41 6.85 11.91 16.64
C GLY A 41 8.28 11.61 16.18
N TYR A 42 8.51 11.53 14.87
CA TYR A 42 9.84 11.37 14.26
C TYR A 42 9.94 12.11 12.92
N ASP A 43 11.16 12.30 12.43
CA ASP A 43 11.46 12.95 11.16
C ASP A 43 11.11 12.03 9.99
N LEU A 44 9.88 12.20 9.46
CA LEU A 44 9.41 11.41 8.32
C LEU A 44 10.10 11.83 7.03
N ARG A 45 10.48 13.12 6.91
CA ARG A 45 11.21 13.61 5.74
C ARG A 45 12.57 12.94 5.60
N ALA A 46 13.33 12.82 6.67
CA ALA A 46 14.63 12.13 6.64
C ALA A 46 14.49 10.72 6.08
N VAL A 47 13.51 9.96 6.55
CA VAL A 47 13.26 8.60 6.06
C VAL A 47 12.78 8.59 4.61
N THR A 48 11.91 9.54 4.23
CA THR A 48 11.26 9.55 2.91
C THR A 48 12.16 10.14 1.83
N PHE A 49 12.88 11.23 2.15
CA PHE A 49 13.67 11.98 1.16
C PHE A 49 15.11 11.48 1.04
N ASP A 50 15.70 11.05 2.14
CA ASP A 50 17.12 10.71 2.21
C ASP A 50 17.37 9.21 2.47
N GLY A 51 16.33 8.48 2.91
CA GLY A 51 16.38 7.02 3.09
C GLY A 51 17.14 6.56 4.34
N PRO A 52 17.80 5.41 4.29
CA PRO A 52 17.95 4.48 3.15
C PRO A 52 16.67 3.69 2.81
N ASP A 53 16.63 3.04 1.64
CA ASP A 53 15.51 2.19 1.22
C ASP A 53 15.12 1.12 2.25
N THR A 54 16.10 0.57 2.96
CA THR A 54 15.87 -0.44 4.01
C THR A 54 15.05 0.10 5.18
N GLU A 55 15.18 1.39 5.51
CA GLU A 55 14.36 2.04 6.53
C GLU A 55 12.97 2.40 5.98
N LEU A 56 12.92 2.97 4.78
CA LEU A 56 11.67 3.35 4.12
C LEU A 56 10.76 2.14 3.88
N ASN A 57 11.33 0.97 3.57
CA ASN A 57 10.57 -0.25 3.28
C ASN A 57 9.98 -0.95 4.51
N LYS A 58 10.35 -0.55 5.74
CA LYS A 58 9.69 -1.06 6.95
C LYS A 58 8.23 -0.60 6.96
N THR A 59 7.30 -1.52 7.25
CA THR A 59 5.84 -1.23 7.26
C THR A 59 5.48 -0.01 8.10
N VAL A 60 6.13 0.17 9.25
CA VAL A 60 5.90 1.31 10.14
C VAL A 60 6.33 2.66 9.55
N ASN A 61 7.22 2.66 8.58
CA ASN A 61 7.69 3.85 7.88
C ASN A 61 7.02 4.01 6.50
N SER A 62 6.91 2.93 5.73
CA SER A 62 6.37 2.97 4.36
C SER A 62 4.93 3.44 4.32
N GLN A 63 4.09 3.00 5.24
CA GLN A 63 2.68 3.39 5.23
C GLN A 63 2.49 4.90 5.50
N PRO A 64 3.05 5.49 6.56
CA PRO A 64 2.98 6.94 6.75
C PRO A 64 3.64 7.74 5.62
N ALA A 65 4.78 7.27 5.10
CA ALA A 65 5.49 7.95 4.01
C ALA A 65 4.66 7.99 2.70
N ILE A 66 4.07 6.87 2.29
CA ILE A 66 3.20 6.83 1.11
C ILE A 66 1.96 7.69 1.32
N MET A 67 1.36 7.66 2.50
CA MET A 67 0.21 8.52 2.82
C MET A 67 0.59 10.00 2.74
N ALA A 68 1.73 10.40 3.33
CA ALA A 68 2.20 11.78 3.28
C ALA A 68 2.49 12.23 1.83
N CYS A 69 3.17 11.39 1.03
CA CYS A 69 3.42 11.66 -0.38
C CYS A 69 2.11 11.80 -1.17
N SER A 70 1.15 10.90 -0.95
CA SER A 70 -0.16 10.92 -1.60
C SER A 70 -0.94 12.19 -1.29
N LEU A 71 -0.97 12.61 -0.01
CA LEU A 71 -1.65 13.82 0.40
C LEU A 71 -0.90 15.10 -0.03
N ALA A 72 0.44 15.08 -0.05
CA ALA A 72 1.24 16.18 -0.61
C ALA A 72 0.94 16.40 -2.09
N ALA A 73 0.86 15.33 -2.88
CA ALA A 73 0.47 15.39 -4.28
C ALA A 73 -1.00 15.86 -4.46
N PHE A 74 -1.90 15.43 -3.58
CA PHE A 74 -3.29 15.87 -3.57
C PHE A 74 -3.41 17.38 -3.28
N GLU A 75 -2.71 17.89 -2.26
CA GLU A 75 -2.74 19.31 -1.92
C GLU A 75 -2.07 20.17 -3.00
N ALA A 76 -0.99 19.68 -3.62
CA ALA A 76 -0.39 20.34 -4.78
C ALA A 76 -1.36 20.41 -5.97
N ALA A 77 -2.07 19.31 -6.27
CA ALA A 77 -3.07 19.29 -7.34
C ALA A 77 -4.22 20.28 -7.07
N LYS A 78 -4.68 20.40 -5.82
CA LYS A 78 -5.68 21.39 -5.43
C LYS A 78 -5.15 22.82 -5.60
N ALA A 79 -3.89 23.08 -5.25
CA ALA A 79 -3.27 24.40 -5.43
C ALA A 79 -3.19 24.80 -6.92
N GLU A 80 -3.05 23.84 -7.83
CA GLU A 80 -3.12 24.03 -9.28
C GLU A 80 -4.57 24.11 -9.81
N GLY A 81 -5.59 24.07 -8.95
CA GLY A 81 -7.00 24.17 -9.33
C GLY A 81 -7.60 22.88 -9.91
N ILE A 82 -6.93 21.75 -9.78
CA ILE A 82 -7.46 20.47 -10.24
C ILE A 82 -8.58 20.03 -9.31
N THR A 83 -9.76 19.79 -9.89
CA THR A 83 -10.95 19.29 -9.18
C THR A 83 -11.15 17.80 -9.43
N PHE A 84 -11.90 17.13 -8.56
CA PHE A 84 -12.21 15.72 -8.66
C PHE A 84 -13.67 15.44 -8.34
N ASP A 85 -14.22 14.36 -8.90
CA ASP A 85 -15.59 13.88 -8.68
C ASP A 85 -15.64 12.72 -7.68
N GLY A 86 -14.51 12.09 -7.42
CA GLY A 86 -14.40 10.98 -6.48
C GLY A 86 -12.95 10.59 -6.20
N VAL A 87 -12.81 9.73 -5.22
CA VAL A 87 -11.51 9.21 -4.78
C VAL A 87 -11.60 7.71 -4.53
N ALA A 88 -10.48 7.01 -4.70
CA ALA A 88 -10.32 5.61 -4.30
C ALA A 88 -8.88 5.37 -3.82
N GLY A 89 -8.69 4.34 -3.01
CA GLY A 89 -7.37 4.00 -2.47
C GLY A 89 -7.13 2.50 -2.44
N HIS A 90 -5.91 2.08 -2.74
CA HIS A 90 -5.49 0.69 -2.66
C HIS A 90 -4.86 0.41 -1.30
N SER A 91 -5.49 -0.45 -0.47
CA SER A 91 -5.00 -0.83 0.86
C SER A 91 -4.75 0.40 1.76
N LEU A 92 -3.48 0.73 2.06
CA LEU A 92 -3.16 1.95 2.84
C LEU A 92 -3.63 3.25 2.15
N GLY A 93 -3.72 3.28 0.83
CA GLY A 93 -4.19 4.43 0.07
C GLY A 93 -5.64 4.83 0.38
N GLU A 94 -6.45 3.90 0.92
CA GLU A 94 -7.80 4.19 1.41
C GLU A 94 -7.79 5.27 2.51
N TYR A 95 -6.77 5.32 3.36
CA TYR A 95 -6.64 6.35 4.39
C TYR A 95 -6.40 7.74 3.80
N ALA A 96 -5.57 7.84 2.76
CA ALA A 96 -5.42 9.08 2.02
C ALA A 96 -6.72 9.47 1.28
N ALA A 97 -7.43 8.50 0.72
CA ALA A 97 -8.72 8.72 0.09
C ALA A 97 -9.79 9.23 1.10
N MET A 98 -9.81 8.70 2.33
CA MET A 98 -10.70 9.19 3.39
C MET A 98 -10.40 10.65 3.77
N VAL A 99 -9.13 11.04 3.85
CA VAL A 99 -8.75 12.44 4.08
C VAL A 99 -9.17 13.31 2.90
N ALA A 100 -8.89 12.88 1.67
CA ALA A 100 -9.24 13.64 0.47
C ALA A 100 -10.75 13.80 0.29
N ALA A 101 -11.54 12.82 0.71
CA ALA A 101 -13.01 12.86 0.74
C ALA A 101 -13.59 13.69 1.91
N GLY A 102 -12.76 14.18 2.84
CA GLY A 102 -13.21 14.92 4.02
C GLY A 102 -13.87 14.05 5.11
N VAL A 103 -13.70 12.73 5.05
CA VAL A 103 -14.23 11.78 6.06
C VAL A 103 -13.49 11.91 7.39
N VAL A 104 -12.18 12.12 7.32
CA VAL A 104 -11.30 12.38 8.48
C VAL A 104 -10.38 13.55 8.20
N THR A 105 -9.87 14.20 9.25
CA THR A 105 -8.84 15.23 9.13
C THR A 105 -7.50 14.62 8.73
N ILE A 106 -6.57 15.42 8.20
CA ILE A 106 -5.18 14.97 7.93
C ILE A 106 -4.53 14.45 9.21
N GLU A 107 -4.70 15.14 10.34
CA GLU A 107 -4.15 14.74 11.64
C GLU A 107 -4.69 13.38 12.09
N ASP A 108 -6.01 13.17 12.01
CA ASP A 108 -6.61 11.89 12.38
C ASP A 108 -6.25 10.77 11.38
N GLY A 109 -6.11 11.09 10.10
CA GLY A 109 -5.57 10.18 9.11
C GLY A 109 -4.18 9.66 9.48
N PHE A 110 -3.27 10.54 9.94
CA PHE A 110 -1.94 10.13 10.41
C PHE A 110 -1.98 9.34 11.72
N LYS A 111 -2.91 9.62 12.63
CA LYS A 111 -3.13 8.79 13.83
C LYS A 111 -3.58 7.38 13.44
N LEU A 112 -4.52 7.27 12.50
CA LEU A 112 -5.04 6.00 12.00
C LEU A 112 -3.96 5.18 11.29
N ILE A 113 -3.20 5.78 10.37
CA ILE A 113 -2.16 5.05 9.64
C ILE A 113 -1.00 4.62 10.56
N LYS A 114 -0.65 5.42 11.58
CA LYS A 114 0.31 5.05 12.62
C LYS A 114 -0.14 3.80 13.37
N ALA A 115 -1.40 3.78 13.82
CA ALA A 115 -1.97 2.64 14.52
C ALA A 115 -2.04 1.40 13.61
N ARG A 116 -2.47 1.57 12.34
CA ARG A 116 -2.51 0.49 11.36
C ARG A 116 -1.13 -0.11 11.11
N ALA A 117 -0.13 0.71 10.84
CA ALA A 117 1.22 0.25 10.54
C ALA A 117 1.82 -0.53 11.72
N ALA A 118 1.62 -0.05 12.95
CA ALA A 118 2.06 -0.72 14.17
C ALA A 118 1.34 -2.07 14.38
N ALA A 119 0.01 -2.12 14.18
CA ALA A 119 -0.76 -3.34 14.31
C ALA A 119 -0.36 -4.39 13.25
N MET A 120 -0.16 -3.98 12.00
CA MET A 120 0.28 -4.86 10.92
C MET A 120 1.70 -5.38 11.14
N GLN A 121 2.61 -4.53 11.64
CA GLN A 121 3.97 -4.96 11.99
C GLN A 121 3.95 -6.02 13.10
N LYS A 122 3.19 -5.77 14.16
CA LYS A 122 3.03 -6.72 15.28
C LYS A 122 2.43 -8.06 14.80
N ALA A 123 1.42 -8.02 13.95
CA ALA A 123 0.82 -9.23 13.39
C ALA A 123 1.81 -10.00 12.51
N ALA A 124 2.61 -9.31 11.70
CA ALA A 124 3.63 -9.91 10.87
C ALA A 124 4.77 -10.57 11.66
N GLU A 125 5.12 -9.99 12.82
CA GLU A 125 6.10 -10.59 13.75
C GLU A 125 5.55 -11.85 14.44
N ALA A 126 4.25 -11.91 14.68
CA ALA A 126 3.58 -13.04 15.30
C ALA A 126 3.28 -14.19 14.32
N ASN A 127 3.03 -13.87 13.06
CA ASN A 127 2.58 -14.83 12.05
C ASN A 127 3.42 -14.72 10.78
N SER A 128 4.19 -15.75 10.48
CA SER A 128 4.93 -15.84 9.22
C SER A 128 3.98 -16.13 8.07
N GLY A 129 4.27 -15.56 6.90
CA GLY A 129 3.50 -15.79 5.69
C GLY A 129 4.18 -15.20 4.46
N SER A 130 3.60 -15.43 3.31
CA SER A 130 4.10 -14.91 2.03
C SER A 130 2.98 -14.37 1.16
N MET A 131 3.35 -13.54 0.19
CA MET A 131 2.45 -13.03 -0.83
C MET A 131 3.07 -13.17 -2.21
N TYR A 132 2.25 -13.49 -3.21
CA TYR A 132 2.67 -13.58 -4.61
C TYR A 132 1.69 -12.84 -5.51
N ALA A 133 2.20 -12.04 -6.44
CA ALA A 133 1.41 -11.47 -7.52
C ALA A 133 1.33 -12.46 -8.68
N ILE A 134 0.13 -12.91 -9.01
CA ILE A 134 -0.16 -13.80 -10.12
C ILE A 134 -0.60 -12.95 -11.31
N ILE A 135 0.09 -13.13 -12.45
CA ILE A 135 -0.12 -12.29 -13.63
C ILE A 135 -0.50 -13.16 -14.84
N GLY A 136 -1.50 -12.72 -15.59
CA GLY A 136 -1.93 -13.33 -16.83
C GLY A 136 -3.01 -14.41 -16.67
N LEU A 137 -3.76 -14.36 -15.55
CA LEU A 137 -4.92 -15.21 -15.28
C LEU A 137 -6.10 -14.38 -14.77
N PRO A 138 -7.35 -14.73 -15.12
CA PRO A 138 -8.53 -14.17 -14.47
C PRO A 138 -8.62 -14.65 -13.02
N ALA A 139 -9.33 -13.87 -12.20
CA ALA A 139 -9.41 -14.10 -10.75
C ALA A 139 -9.96 -15.49 -10.41
N GLU A 140 -10.97 -15.96 -11.12
CA GLU A 140 -11.64 -17.24 -10.89
C GLU A 140 -10.69 -18.44 -11.04
N GLU A 141 -9.73 -18.35 -11.98
CA GLU A 141 -8.70 -19.38 -12.13
C GLU A 141 -7.69 -19.35 -10.98
N VAL A 142 -7.36 -18.15 -10.48
CA VAL A 142 -6.47 -17.99 -9.31
C VAL A 142 -7.16 -18.54 -8.05
N GLU A 143 -8.43 -18.23 -7.83
CA GLU A 143 -9.23 -18.72 -6.71
C GLU A 143 -9.25 -20.24 -6.69
N LYS A 144 -9.56 -20.88 -7.83
CA LYS A 144 -9.58 -22.34 -7.97
C LYS A 144 -8.25 -22.99 -7.59
N ILE A 145 -7.12 -22.44 -8.05
CA ILE A 145 -5.80 -22.99 -7.74
C ILE A 145 -5.49 -22.83 -6.24
N CYS A 146 -5.90 -21.73 -5.62
CA CYS A 146 -5.78 -21.56 -4.16
C CYS A 146 -6.59 -22.61 -3.40
N GLU A 147 -7.84 -22.86 -3.80
CA GLU A 147 -8.72 -23.89 -3.19
C GLU A 147 -8.16 -25.31 -3.34
N GLU A 148 -7.54 -25.62 -4.48
CA GLU A 148 -6.92 -26.92 -4.79
C GLU A 148 -5.52 -27.08 -4.19
N THR A 149 -5.00 -26.07 -3.48
CA THR A 149 -3.66 -26.11 -2.88
C THR A 149 -3.77 -26.48 -1.40
N GLU A 150 -3.00 -27.50 -0.99
CA GLU A 150 -2.93 -27.90 0.41
C GLU A 150 -2.35 -26.80 1.30
N GLY A 151 -2.92 -26.59 2.49
CA GLY A 151 -2.55 -25.54 3.40
C GLY A 151 -3.42 -24.29 3.24
N TYR A 152 -2.95 -23.18 3.84
CA TYR A 152 -3.70 -21.93 3.79
C TYR A 152 -3.09 -20.96 2.78
N VAL A 153 -3.77 -20.78 1.67
CA VAL A 153 -3.48 -19.75 0.67
C VAL A 153 -4.79 -19.22 0.08
N VAL A 154 -4.93 -17.92 -0.03
CA VAL A 154 -6.15 -17.25 -0.51
C VAL A 154 -5.82 -16.07 -1.41
N PRO A 155 -6.67 -15.71 -2.38
CA PRO A 155 -6.59 -14.46 -3.10
C PRO A 155 -6.97 -13.31 -2.16
N VAL A 156 -6.21 -12.21 -2.22
CA VAL A 156 -6.37 -11.06 -1.29
C VAL A 156 -6.49 -9.71 -1.99
N ASN A 157 -5.84 -9.51 -3.16
CA ASN A 157 -5.96 -8.27 -3.91
C ASN A 157 -6.29 -8.57 -5.37
N TYR A 158 -7.44 -8.12 -5.83
CA TYR A 158 -7.90 -8.20 -7.22
C TYR A 158 -7.54 -6.92 -7.94
N ASN A 159 -6.28 -6.83 -8.41
CA ASN A 159 -5.72 -5.57 -8.93
C ASN A 159 -6.19 -5.23 -10.35
N SER A 160 -6.45 -6.24 -11.17
CA SER A 160 -6.98 -6.08 -12.52
C SER A 160 -7.63 -7.38 -13.00
N ALA A 161 -8.24 -7.36 -14.19
CA ALA A 161 -8.83 -8.55 -14.79
C ALA A 161 -7.86 -9.73 -14.95
N VAL A 162 -6.56 -9.50 -14.92
CA VAL A 162 -5.51 -10.51 -15.14
C VAL A 162 -4.37 -10.45 -14.11
N GLN A 163 -4.59 -9.78 -12.98
CA GLN A 163 -3.62 -9.73 -11.89
C GLN A 163 -4.32 -9.84 -10.54
N THR A 164 -4.03 -10.91 -9.83
CA THR A 164 -4.50 -11.17 -8.46
C THR A 164 -3.31 -11.47 -7.55
N VAL A 165 -3.31 -10.92 -6.34
CA VAL A 165 -2.31 -11.27 -5.32
C VAL A 165 -2.89 -12.36 -4.43
N ILE A 166 -2.10 -13.40 -4.16
CA ILE A 166 -2.39 -14.45 -3.19
C ILE A 166 -1.55 -14.27 -1.93
N ALA A 167 -2.09 -14.68 -0.79
CA ALA A 167 -1.43 -14.60 0.50
C ALA A 167 -1.79 -15.81 1.37
N GLY A 168 -0.88 -16.22 2.24
CA GLY A 168 -1.11 -17.37 3.14
C GLY A 168 0.18 -17.87 3.78
N ASP A 169 0.14 -19.11 4.23
CA ASP A 169 1.31 -19.81 4.73
C ASP A 169 2.38 -19.89 3.65
N THR A 170 3.64 -19.71 4.03
CA THR A 170 4.74 -19.66 3.04
C THR A 170 4.78 -20.89 2.17
N ALA A 171 4.66 -22.10 2.76
CA ALA A 171 4.69 -23.35 2.01
C ALA A 171 3.50 -23.49 1.04
N ALA A 172 2.28 -23.09 1.46
CA ALA A 172 1.09 -23.11 0.61
C ALA A 172 1.20 -22.10 -0.54
N CYS A 173 1.71 -20.89 -0.28
CA CYS A 173 1.95 -19.90 -1.32
C CYS A 173 3.01 -20.36 -2.33
N GLU A 174 4.07 -21.01 -1.89
CA GLU A 174 5.11 -21.59 -2.77
C GLU A 174 4.55 -22.73 -3.61
N ALA A 175 3.73 -23.61 -3.03
CA ALA A 175 3.06 -24.68 -3.77
C ALA A 175 2.09 -24.14 -4.83
N ALA A 176 1.28 -23.14 -4.48
CA ALA A 176 0.42 -22.45 -5.44
C ALA A 176 1.24 -21.78 -6.56
N ALA A 177 2.32 -21.07 -6.20
CA ALA A 177 3.20 -20.42 -7.17
C ALA A 177 3.81 -21.43 -8.16
N ALA A 178 4.19 -22.63 -7.72
CA ALA A 178 4.68 -23.70 -8.58
C ALA A 178 3.61 -24.15 -9.60
N LYS A 179 2.36 -24.33 -9.17
CA LYS A 179 1.24 -24.67 -10.07
C LYS A 179 1.04 -23.60 -11.16
N PHE A 180 1.12 -22.31 -10.80
CA PHE A 180 1.04 -21.22 -11.79
C PHE A 180 2.21 -21.24 -12.77
N ALA A 181 3.43 -21.55 -12.30
CA ALA A 181 4.60 -21.68 -13.15
C ALA A 181 4.49 -22.82 -14.15
N GLU A 182 3.92 -23.99 -13.76
CA GLU A 182 3.60 -25.11 -14.66
C GLU A 182 2.64 -24.68 -15.77
N MET A 183 1.70 -23.78 -15.48
CA MET A 183 0.79 -23.17 -16.45
C MET A 183 1.46 -22.07 -17.29
N LYS A 184 2.77 -21.86 -17.16
CA LYS A 184 3.55 -20.79 -17.81
C LYS A 184 3.05 -19.38 -17.47
N LYS A 185 2.51 -19.21 -16.26
CA LYS A 185 2.07 -17.92 -15.72
C LYS A 185 3.10 -17.36 -14.75
N LYS A 186 3.15 -16.03 -14.62
CA LYS A 186 4.09 -15.39 -13.71
C LYS A 186 3.52 -15.38 -12.30
N ALA A 187 4.27 -15.92 -11.34
CA ALA A 187 4.04 -15.80 -9.91
C ALA A 187 5.24 -15.05 -9.31
N ILE A 188 5.06 -13.79 -8.94
CA ILE A 188 6.13 -12.92 -8.45
C ILE A 188 6.00 -12.80 -6.94
N LYS A 189 6.98 -13.30 -6.19
CA LYS A 189 7.04 -13.14 -4.73
C LYS A 189 7.17 -11.66 -4.36
N LEU A 190 6.29 -11.19 -3.49
CA LEU A 190 6.34 -9.82 -3.00
C LEU A 190 7.30 -9.72 -1.82
N ASN A 191 8.05 -8.62 -1.77
CA ASN A 191 8.96 -8.32 -0.65
C ASN A 191 8.18 -7.66 0.49
N VAL A 192 7.42 -8.47 1.22
CA VAL A 192 6.60 -8.04 2.36
C VAL A 192 6.86 -8.92 3.57
N ALA A 193 6.57 -8.41 4.77
CA ALA A 193 6.90 -9.06 6.04
C ALA A 193 5.99 -10.26 6.38
N SER A 194 4.79 -10.35 5.80
CA SER A 194 3.82 -11.41 6.09
C SER A 194 2.71 -11.47 5.02
N ALA A 195 1.73 -12.34 5.24
CA ALA A 195 0.55 -12.52 4.39
C ALA A 195 -0.52 -11.46 4.70
N PHE A 196 -0.29 -10.22 4.25
CA PHE A 196 -1.25 -9.13 4.44
C PHE A 196 -2.61 -9.44 3.83
N HIS A 197 -3.67 -8.84 4.37
CA HIS A 197 -5.07 -9.04 3.96
C HIS A 197 -5.61 -10.47 4.12
N SER A 198 -4.93 -11.33 4.86
CA SER A 198 -5.34 -12.71 5.18
C SER A 198 -5.72 -12.85 6.66
N LYS A 199 -6.19 -14.03 7.06
CA LYS A 199 -6.46 -14.35 8.47
C LYS A 199 -5.21 -14.39 9.36
N LEU A 200 -4.01 -14.29 8.78
CA LEU A 200 -2.75 -14.21 9.52
C LEU A 200 -2.47 -12.78 10.03
N MET A 201 -3.34 -11.81 9.68
CA MET A 201 -3.35 -10.44 10.19
C MET A 201 -4.44 -10.29 11.30
#